data_38e72faed36a0462d48f911954395f17
#
_entry.id   38e72faed36a0462d48f911954395f17
#
_cell.length_a   1.000
_cell.length_b   1.000
_cell.length_c   1.000
_cell.angle_alpha   90.00
_cell.angle_beta   90.00
_cell.angle_gamma   90.00
#
_symmetry.space_group_name_H-M   'P 1'
#
loop_
_entity.id
_entity.type
_entity.pdbx_description
1 polymer ?
#
loop_
_entity_poly.entity_id
_entity_poly.type
_entity_poly.pdbx_seq_one_letter_code
_entity_poly.pdbx_strand_id
1 'polypeptide(L)'
;MADETALPAVAGILEELAGLADPPRTLALLEIAQAGDAVPLKAPATAELVWLPRGQEAHGQRLLQAVQARLAAASAVAEGAELDDIDVDAQILWEQADASADGAMYAWVAGEAGAVMAIRRYLVKDCGLDRRAITFMGYWRQGRVLD
;
A
#
# COMPACT_ATOMS: atom_id res chain seq x y z
N MET A 1 -0.35 2.12 2.36
CA MET A 1 1.00 1.89 1.78
C MET A 1 1.07 2.71 0.51
N ALA A 2 2.05 3.60 0.40
CA ALA A 2 2.11 4.51 -0.75
C ALA A 2 3.54 5.01 -1.00
N ASP A 3 3.81 5.42 -2.24
CA ASP A 3 4.95 6.25 -2.57
C ASP A 3 4.58 7.75 -2.58
N GLU A 4 5.54 8.60 -2.87
CA GLU A 4 5.37 10.06 -2.86
C GLU A 4 4.28 10.55 -3.83
N THR A 5 4.00 9.85 -4.90
CA THR A 5 2.98 10.27 -5.89
C THR A 5 1.56 10.14 -5.35
N ALA A 6 1.37 9.27 -4.38
CA ALA A 6 0.06 9.01 -3.76
C ALA A 6 -0.12 9.73 -2.41
N LEU A 7 0.84 10.55 -1.96
CA LEU A 7 0.73 11.29 -0.70
C LEU A 7 -0.51 12.18 -0.60
N PRO A 8 -0.97 12.89 -1.64
CA PRO A 8 -2.21 13.65 -1.55
C PRO A 8 -3.43 12.78 -1.22
N ALA A 9 -3.51 11.58 -1.80
CA ALA A 9 -4.59 10.64 -1.51
C ALA A 9 -4.48 10.09 -0.08
N VAL A 10 -3.27 9.75 0.38
CA VAL A 10 -3.03 9.34 1.76
C VAL A 10 -3.44 10.43 2.75
N ALA A 11 -3.08 11.68 2.47
CA ALA A 11 -3.47 12.82 3.30
C ALA A 11 -4.99 12.92 3.46
N GLY A 12 -5.73 12.78 2.36
CA GLY A 12 -7.19 12.77 2.36
C GLY A 12 -7.78 11.62 3.20
N ILE A 13 -7.26 10.40 3.02
CA ILE A 13 -7.69 9.22 3.77
C ILE A 13 -7.45 9.42 5.28
N LEU A 14 -6.25 9.85 5.66
CA LEU A 14 -5.91 10.06 7.07
C LEU A 14 -6.74 11.17 7.70
N GLU A 15 -7.02 12.24 6.97
CA GLU A 15 -7.87 13.33 7.44
C GLU A 15 -9.32 12.88 7.66
N GLU A 16 -9.88 12.09 6.75
CA GLU A 16 -11.20 11.48 6.92
C GLU A 16 -11.25 10.57 8.16
N LEU A 17 -10.25 9.71 8.34
CA LEU A 17 -10.15 8.85 9.50
C LEU A 17 -10.04 9.65 10.81
N ALA A 18 -9.30 10.76 10.80
CA ALA A 18 -9.17 11.65 11.96
C ALA A 18 -10.48 12.33 12.34
N GLY A 19 -11.43 12.44 11.41
CA GLY A 19 -12.78 12.98 11.65
C GLY A 19 -13.77 11.98 12.26
N LEU A 20 -13.41 10.70 12.34
CA LEU A 20 -14.29 9.68 12.91
C LEU A 20 -14.29 9.74 14.44
N ALA A 21 -15.43 9.44 15.04
CA ALA A 21 -15.55 9.37 16.51
C ALA A 21 -14.75 8.21 17.11
N ASP A 22 -14.65 7.10 16.38
CA ASP A 22 -13.86 5.92 16.74
C ASP A 22 -13.00 5.48 15.55
N PRO A 23 -11.86 6.15 15.33
CA PRO A 23 -11.01 5.84 14.19
C PRO A 23 -10.33 4.48 14.36
N PRO A 24 -10.21 3.69 13.28
CA PRO A 24 -9.54 2.41 13.31
C PRO A 24 -8.04 2.57 13.58
N ARG A 25 -7.42 1.54 14.13
CA ARG A 25 -5.95 1.46 14.17
C ARG A 25 -5.43 1.43 12.74
N THR A 26 -4.52 2.34 12.45
CA THR A 26 -4.01 2.56 11.10
C THR A 26 -2.49 2.50 11.08
N LEU A 27 -1.92 1.79 10.12
CA LEU A 27 -0.50 1.80 9.81
C LEU A 27 -0.31 2.40 8.41
N ALA A 28 0.38 3.51 8.31
CA ALA A 28 0.76 4.14 7.07
C ALA A 28 2.25 3.96 6.80
N LEU A 29 2.59 3.18 5.79
CA LEU A 29 3.95 3.01 5.27
C LEU A 29 4.10 3.89 4.03
N LEU A 30 5.00 4.86 4.09
CA LEU A 30 5.12 5.94 3.11
C LEU A 30 6.55 6.03 2.58
N GLU A 31 6.76 5.56 1.36
CA GLU A 31 8.05 5.68 0.69
C GLU A 31 8.19 7.07 0.06
N ILE A 32 9.30 7.72 0.35
CA ILE A 32 9.68 9.03 -0.17
C ILE A 32 11.10 8.99 -0.72
N ALA A 33 11.45 9.96 -1.56
CA ALA A 33 12.79 9.98 -2.16
C ALA A 33 13.89 10.17 -1.11
N GLN A 34 13.73 11.15 -0.23
CA GLN A 34 14.71 11.48 0.81
C GLN A 34 14.01 11.82 2.14
N ALA A 35 14.75 11.69 3.24
CA ALA A 35 14.20 11.96 4.57
C ALA A 35 13.61 13.38 4.74
N GLY A 36 14.16 14.37 4.04
CA GLY A 36 13.66 15.75 4.07
C GLY A 36 12.32 15.96 3.33
N ASP A 37 11.85 14.95 2.59
CA ASP A 37 10.58 15.04 1.84
C ASP A 37 9.36 14.64 2.69
N ALA A 38 9.58 14.22 3.93
CA ALA A 38 8.49 13.96 4.85
C ALA A 38 7.72 15.26 5.19
N VAL A 39 6.39 15.19 5.12
CA VAL A 39 5.52 16.34 5.36
C VAL A 39 4.58 16.06 6.54
N PRO A 40 4.11 17.09 7.27
CA PRO A 40 3.11 16.92 8.30
C PRO A 40 1.80 16.43 7.68
N LEU A 41 1.23 15.36 8.25
CA LEU A 41 -0.07 14.82 7.86
C LEU A 41 -1.01 14.85 9.06
N LYS A 42 -2.25 15.32 8.84
CA LYS A 42 -3.31 15.21 9.82
C LYS A 42 -3.79 13.76 9.83
N ALA A 43 -3.63 13.10 10.97
CA ALA A 43 -3.97 11.69 11.14
C ALA A 43 -4.63 11.46 12.50
N PRO A 44 -5.43 10.39 12.64
CA PRO A 44 -5.99 10.03 13.96
C PRO A 44 -4.86 9.62 14.92
N ALA A 45 -5.09 9.80 16.23
CA ALA A 45 -4.13 9.39 17.25
C ALA A 45 -3.83 7.88 17.25
N THR A 46 -4.71 7.08 16.65
CA THR A 46 -4.59 5.63 16.46
C THR A 46 -3.70 5.25 15.27
N ALA A 47 -3.21 6.23 14.50
CA ALA A 47 -2.36 6.00 13.33
C ALA A 47 -0.88 6.04 13.67
N GLU A 48 -0.14 5.06 13.15
CA GLU A 48 1.31 5.05 13.10
C GLU A 48 1.75 5.42 11.67
N LEU A 49 2.53 6.49 11.54
CA LEU A 49 3.09 6.93 10.26
C LEU A 49 4.57 6.55 10.21
N VAL A 50 4.96 5.76 9.22
CA VAL A 50 6.33 5.34 9.00
C VAL A 50 6.83 5.89 7.68
N TRP A 51 7.77 6.81 7.74
CA TRP A 51 8.43 7.37 6.58
C TRP A 51 9.63 6.51 6.17
N LEU A 52 9.69 6.15 4.91
CA LEU A 52 10.66 5.23 4.34
C LEU A 52 11.47 5.94 3.25
N PRO A 53 12.57 6.62 3.59
CA PRO A 53 13.43 7.25 2.59
C PRO A 53 14.05 6.18 1.68
N ARG A 54 13.82 6.33 0.39
CA ARG A 54 14.33 5.38 -0.63
C ARG A 54 15.83 5.55 -0.86
N GLY A 55 16.32 6.77 -0.88
CA GLY A 55 17.72 7.05 -1.22
C GLY A 55 18.06 6.54 -2.62
N GLN A 56 19.06 5.66 -2.71
CA GLN A 56 19.54 5.06 -3.97
C GLN A 56 18.86 3.72 -4.33
N GLU A 57 17.94 3.27 -3.50
CA GLU A 57 17.25 2.00 -3.77
C GLU A 57 16.18 2.16 -4.86
N ALA A 58 15.77 1.05 -5.45
CA ALA A 58 14.72 1.04 -6.45
C ALA A 58 13.37 1.45 -5.86
N HIS A 59 12.51 2.04 -6.69
CA HIS A 59 11.14 2.39 -6.31
C HIS A 59 10.39 1.18 -5.74
N GLY A 60 9.78 1.36 -4.58
CA GLY A 60 8.99 0.34 -3.91
C GLY A 60 9.79 -0.66 -3.08
N GLN A 61 11.11 -0.67 -3.17
CA GLN A 61 11.93 -1.65 -2.44
C GLN A 61 11.83 -1.44 -0.93
N ARG A 62 11.96 -0.21 -0.45
CA ARG A 62 11.78 0.12 0.97
C ARG A 62 10.37 -0.19 1.47
N LEU A 63 9.38 0.13 0.64
CA LEU A 63 7.98 -0.14 0.95
C LEU A 63 7.72 -1.64 1.09
N LEU A 64 8.19 -2.46 0.15
CA LEU A 64 8.04 -3.91 0.19
C LEU A 64 8.74 -4.52 1.42
N GLN A 65 9.98 -4.09 1.71
CA GLN A 65 10.73 -4.54 2.89
C GLN A 65 9.99 -4.21 4.19
N ALA A 66 9.43 -3.01 4.31
CA ALA A 66 8.67 -2.60 5.49
C ALA A 66 7.39 -3.41 5.65
N VAL A 67 6.66 -3.68 4.55
CA VAL A 67 5.49 -4.55 4.56
C VAL A 67 5.85 -5.96 5.02
N GLN A 68 6.91 -6.53 4.47
CA GLN A 68 7.39 -7.85 4.86
C GLN A 68 7.77 -7.92 6.34
N ALA A 69 8.51 -6.93 6.84
CA ALA A 69 8.91 -6.88 8.25
C ALA A 69 7.71 -6.77 9.19
N ARG A 70 6.67 -6.00 8.82
CA ARG A 70 5.47 -5.81 9.65
C ARG A 70 4.52 -7.00 9.64
N LEU A 71 4.45 -7.74 8.53
CA LEU A 71 3.53 -8.85 8.36
C LEU A 71 4.17 -10.24 8.52
N ALA A 72 5.48 -10.35 8.56
CA ALA A 72 6.18 -11.63 8.75
C ALA A 72 5.75 -12.34 10.05
N ALA A 73 5.46 -11.60 11.10
CA ALA A 73 4.97 -12.13 12.37
C ALA A 73 3.50 -12.61 12.31
N ALA A 74 2.73 -12.17 11.31
CA ALA A 74 1.33 -12.52 11.13
C ALA A 74 1.11 -13.66 10.13
N SER A 75 2.15 -14.05 9.39
CA SER A 75 2.12 -15.03 8.29
C SER A 75 2.20 -16.48 8.77
N ALA A 76 1.51 -16.86 9.84
CA ALA A 76 1.30 -18.25 10.14
C ALA A 76 0.11 -18.78 9.32
N VAL A 77 0.43 -19.30 8.11
CA VAL A 77 -0.39 -20.25 7.36
C VAL A 77 -1.76 -19.76 6.85
N ALA A 78 -1.76 -19.25 5.63
CA ALA A 78 -2.85 -19.56 4.71
C ALA A 78 -2.23 -19.79 3.32
N GLU A 79 -2.51 -20.92 2.69
CA GLU A 79 -2.21 -21.11 1.27
C GLU A 79 -2.96 -20.03 0.50
N GLY A 80 -2.22 -19.16 -0.18
CA GLY A 80 -2.79 -18.05 -0.91
C GLY A 80 -3.65 -18.52 -2.08
N ALA A 81 -4.73 -17.79 -2.35
CA ALA A 81 -5.55 -17.98 -3.54
C ALA A 81 -4.71 -17.80 -4.81
N GLU A 82 -5.09 -18.48 -5.89
CA GLU A 82 -4.54 -18.20 -7.20
C GLU A 82 -4.76 -16.72 -7.55
N LEU A 83 -3.70 -16.10 -8.02
CA LEU A 83 -3.67 -14.69 -8.34
C LEU A 83 -3.20 -14.54 -9.79
N ASP A 84 -4.03 -13.96 -10.63
CA ASP A 84 -3.65 -13.63 -11.98
C ASP A 84 -2.55 -12.59 -11.97
N ASP A 85 -1.47 -12.85 -12.71
CA ASP A 85 -0.43 -11.87 -12.95
C ASP A 85 -0.95 -10.81 -13.94
N ILE A 86 -0.91 -9.56 -13.50
CA ILE A 86 -1.28 -8.42 -14.32
C ILE A 86 -0.01 -7.89 -14.98
N ASP A 87 -0.01 -7.81 -16.30
CA ASP A 87 1.06 -7.15 -17.04
C ASP A 87 0.90 -5.62 -16.90
N VAL A 88 1.59 -5.06 -15.92
CA VAL A 88 1.56 -3.62 -15.64
C VAL A 88 2.23 -2.78 -16.74
N ASP A 89 2.90 -3.43 -17.69
CA ASP A 89 3.45 -2.78 -18.87
C ASP A 89 2.43 -2.69 -20.01
N ALA A 90 1.40 -3.53 -19.99
CA ALA A 90 0.34 -3.57 -20.99
C ALA A 90 -0.98 -2.94 -20.51
N GLN A 91 -1.25 -2.93 -19.20
CA GLN A 91 -2.51 -2.44 -18.65
C GLN A 91 -2.31 -1.71 -17.31
N ILE A 92 -3.24 -0.81 -17.00
CA ILE A 92 -3.25 -0.10 -15.72
C ILE A 92 -3.70 -1.06 -14.61
N LEU A 93 -2.90 -1.13 -13.55
CA LEU A 93 -3.26 -1.86 -12.35
C LEU A 93 -4.22 -1.00 -11.51
N TRP A 94 -5.48 -1.39 -11.48
CA TRP A 94 -6.50 -0.70 -10.70
C TRP A 94 -7.53 -1.70 -10.18
N GLU A 95 -7.43 -2.03 -8.92
CA GLU A 95 -8.34 -2.92 -8.22
C GLU A 95 -8.87 -2.22 -6.96
N GLN A 96 -10.16 -2.29 -6.73
CA GLN A 96 -10.79 -1.74 -5.53
C GLN A 96 -11.23 -2.87 -4.60
N ALA A 97 -11.16 -2.60 -3.29
CA ALA A 97 -11.68 -3.51 -2.29
C ALA A 97 -13.21 -3.64 -2.44
N ASP A 98 -13.69 -4.86 -2.18
CA ASP A 98 -15.12 -5.15 -2.15
C ASP A 98 -15.66 -4.88 -0.75
N ALA A 99 -16.74 -4.11 -0.66
CA ALA A 99 -17.42 -3.81 0.60
C ALA A 99 -17.99 -5.07 1.28
N SER A 100 -18.16 -6.16 0.55
CA SER A 100 -18.60 -7.47 1.07
C SER A 100 -17.46 -8.30 1.65
N ALA A 101 -16.21 -7.85 1.55
CA ALA A 101 -15.08 -8.59 2.13
C ALA A 101 -15.21 -8.61 3.65
N ASP A 102 -15.36 -9.82 4.18
CA ASP A 102 -15.45 -10.06 5.62
C ASP A 102 -14.02 -10.18 6.18
N GLY A 103 -13.44 -9.05 6.53
CA GLY A 103 -12.05 -9.00 6.98
C GLY A 103 -11.85 -8.08 8.17
N ALA A 104 -11.02 -8.53 9.12
CA ALA A 104 -10.57 -7.71 10.24
C ALA A 104 -9.62 -6.57 9.81
N MET A 105 -9.19 -6.56 8.53
CA MET A 105 -8.23 -5.61 7.99
C MET A 105 -8.62 -5.17 6.59
N TYR A 106 -8.56 -3.87 6.36
CA TYR A 106 -8.58 -3.26 5.04
C TYR A 106 -7.20 -2.69 4.72
N ALA A 107 -6.73 -2.87 3.49
CA ALA A 107 -5.48 -2.29 3.03
C ALA A 107 -5.68 -1.46 1.76
N TRP A 108 -4.89 -0.40 1.63
CA TRP A 108 -4.84 0.45 0.45
C TRP A 108 -3.38 0.61 0.02
N VAL A 109 -3.10 0.35 -1.25
CA VAL A 109 -1.75 0.34 -1.82
C VAL A 109 -1.76 1.15 -3.11
N ALA A 110 -0.96 2.19 -3.18
CA ALA A 110 -0.86 3.02 -4.38
C ALA A 110 0.56 3.55 -4.62
N GLY A 111 0.92 3.69 -5.88
CA GLY A 111 2.21 4.22 -6.30
C GLY A 111 2.69 3.67 -7.63
N GLU A 112 3.98 3.44 -7.76
CA GLU A 112 4.59 2.84 -8.95
C GLU A 112 4.03 1.44 -9.20
N ALA A 113 3.56 1.18 -10.42
CA ALA A 113 2.77 -0.01 -10.74
C ALA A 113 3.52 -1.33 -10.49
N GLY A 114 4.82 -1.39 -10.75
CA GLY A 114 5.64 -2.58 -10.47
C GLY A 114 5.79 -2.83 -8.99
N ALA A 115 5.95 -1.77 -8.20
CA ALA A 115 6.01 -1.85 -6.73
C ALA A 115 4.67 -2.31 -6.14
N VAL A 116 3.56 -1.73 -6.60
CA VAL A 116 2.21 -2.14 -6.20
C VAL A 116 1.96 -3.61 -6.53
N MET A 117 2.39 -4.07 -7.71
CA MET A 117 2.28 -5.48 -8.12
C MET A 117 3.10 -6.42 -7.21
N ALA A 118 4.32 -6.03 -6.84
CA ALA A 118 5.14 -6.83 -5.93
C ALA A 118 4.49 -6.95 -4.55
N ILE A 119 3.95 -5.85 -4.02
CA ILE A 119 3.22 -5.85 -2.74
C ILE A 119 1.94 -6.67 -2.84
N ARG A 120 1.18 -6.55 -3.93
CA ARG A 120 -0.03 -7.34 -4.20
C ARG A 120 0.28 -8.85 -4.14
N ARG A 121 1.33 -9.26 -4.85
CA ARG A 121 1.77 -10.65 -4.85
C ARG A 121 2.13 -11.14 -3.45
N TYR A 122 2.89 -10.36 -2.71
CA TYR A 122 3.27 -10.70 -1.35
C TYR A 122 2.04 -10.81 -0.41
N LEU A 123 1.17 -9.80 -0.40
CA LEU A 123 0.01 -9.78 0.49
C LEU A 123 -0.97 -10.92 0.21
N VAL A 124 -1.24 -11.20 -1.05
CA VAL A 124 -2.25 -12.21 -1.42
C VAL A 124 -1.67 -13.62 -1.46
N LYS A 125 -0.50 -13.82 -2.09
CA LYS A 125 0.10 -15.16 -2.23
C LYS A 125 0.86 -15.60 -0.98
N ASP A 126 1.71 -14.75 -0.44
CA ASP A 126 2.61 -15.14 0.66
C ASP A 126 1.94 -14.97 2.03
N CYS A 127 1.15 -13.92 2.21
CA CYS A 127 0.43 -13.67 3.47
C CYS A 127 -0.99 -14.26 3.49
N GLY A 128 -1.53 -14.67 2.35
CA GLY A 128 -2.87 -15.26 2.25
C GLY A 128 -4.00 -14.29 2.54
N LEU A 129 -3.79 -12.97 2.38
CA LEU A 129 -4.83 -11.98 2.59
C LEU A 129 -5.87 -12.03 1.46
N ASP A 130 -7.14 -11.81 1.83
CA ASP A 130 -8.21 -11.71 0.85
C ASP A 130 -8.03 -10.46 0.00
N ARG A 131 -7.80 -10.63 -1.31
CA ARG A 131 -7.61 -9.50 -2.24
C ARG A 131 -8.83 -8.57 -2.27
N ARG A 132 -10.02 -9.04 -1.92
CA ARG A 132 -11.23 -8.23 -1.85
C ARG A 132 -11.20 -7.21 -0.69
N ALA A 133 -10.34 -7.42 0.29
CA ALA A 133 -10.11 -6.48 1.38
C ALA A 133 -9.04 -5.44 1.07
N ILE A 134 -8.48 -5.42 -0.15
CA ILE A 134 -7.34 -4.59 -0.52
C ILE A 134 -7.64 -3.82 -1.79
N THR A 135 -7.36 -2.52 -1.76
CA THR A 135 -7.34 -1.66 -2.94
C THR A 135 -5.91 -1.53 -3.47
N PHE A 136 -5.72 -1.79 -4.75
CA PHE A 136 -4.44 -1.66 -5.45
C PHE A 136 -4.55 -0.67 -6.59
N MET A 137 -3.66 0.34 -6.60
CA MET A 137 -3.67 1.42 -7.60
C MET A 137 -2.26 1.72 -8.10
N GLY A 138 -1.98 1.37 -9.34
CA GLY A 138 -0.76 1.79 -10.04
C GLY A 138 -0.95 3.19 -10.60
N TYR A 139 -0.43 4.20 -9.92
CA TYR A 139 -0.57 5.60 -10.32
C TYR A 139 0.35 5.99 -11.46
N TRP A 140 1.50 5.35 -11.55
CA TRP A 140 2.49 5.58 -12.58
C TRP A 140 3.34 4.34 -12.83
N ARG A 141 4.07 4.33 -13.92
CA ARG A 141 4.99 3.24 -14.28
C ARG A 141 6.34 3.82 -14.66
N GLN A 142 7.40 3.36 -14.01
CA GLN A 142 8.76 3.80 -14.32
C GLN A 142 9.10 3.51 -15.79
N GLY A 143 9.59 4.55 -16.50
CA GLY A 143 9.96 4.45 -17.91
C GLY A 143 8.79 4.50 -18.88
N ARG A 144 7.55 4.74 -18.43
CA ARG A 144 6.34 4.84 -19.29
C ARG A 144 5.48 6.02 -18.90
N VAL A 145 4.79 6.55 -19.90
CA VAL A 145 3.64 7.44 -19.68
C VAL A 145 2.40 6.55 -19.67
N LEU A 146 1.65 6.59 -18.59
CA LEU A 146 0.33 5.94 -18.51
C LEU A 146 -0.70 6.88 -19.14
N ASP A 147 -1.24 6.49 -20.26
CA ASP A 147 -2.32 7.21 -20.95
C ASP A 147 -3.70 6.90 -20.31
#